data_7420c529b7d7bd65cc86274f7e3679d1
#
_entry.id   7420c529b7d7bd65cc86274f7e3679d1
#
_cell.length_a   1.000
_cell.length_b   1.000
_cell.length_c   1.000
_cell.angle_alpha   90.00
_cell.angle_beta   90.00
_cell.angle_gamma   90.00
#
_symmetry.space_group_name_H-M   'P 1'
#
loop_
_entity.id
_entity.type
_entity.pdbx_description
1 polymer ?
#
loop_
_entity_poly.entity_id
_entity_poly.type
_entity_poly.pdbx_seq_one_letter_code
_entity_poly.pdbx_strand_id
1 'polypeptide(L)'
;MDSQEYITVCQLMRAHGVKGYIKAMPLTHDLNRCKSLKDVRVQKRNGETVELTLEDAKVANDIWHLKFKGFDSPEAVAVLVNGDVMIPESERLPLPEGEYYLDELEGFRVHTEDGRDIGEVLEVQELMTVDAFLIKFDLAVQSEYSSKSILAPWIDDCVTEISKDGKYIVCDSDYLKSLCPEER
;
A
#
# COMPACT_ATOMS: atom_id res chain seq x y z
N MET A 1 24.32 5.71 0.41
CA MET A 1 23.35 6.70 -0.10
C MET A 1 22.00 6.14 0.23
N ASP A 2 21.35 6.67 1.27
CA ASP A 2 20.00 6.25 1.61
C ASP A 2 19.08 6.65 0.47
N SER A 3 18.62 5.68 -0.29
CA SER A 3 17.57 5.89 -1.29
C SER A 3 16.30 6.14 -0.49
N GLN A 4 15.97 7.41 -0.25
CA GLN A 4 14.69 7.77 0.37
C GLN A 4 13.58 7.30 -0.56
N GLU A 5 12.84 6.29 -0.13
CA GLU A 5 11.69 5.78 -0.86
C GLU A 5 10.52 6.75 -0.72
N TYR A 6 9.73 6.89 -1.77
CA TYR A 6 8.59 7.79 -1.84
C TYR A 6 7.35 7.00 -2.20
N ILE A 7 6.24 7.32 -1.55
CA ILE A 7 4.93 6.76 -1.86
C ILE A 7 4.01 7.84 -2.45
N THR A 8 3.21 7.47 -3.45
CA THR A 8 2.20 8.34 -4.03
C THR A 8 0.97 8.40 -3.13
N VAL A 9 0.53 9.61 -2.79
CA VAL A 9 -0.63 9.84 -1.91
C VAL A 9 -1.84 10.41 -2.64
N CYS A 10 -1.65 11.05 -3.78
CA CYS A 10 -2.75 11.47 -4.66
C CYS A 10 -2.26 11.77 -6.07
N GLN A 11 -3.18 11.73 -7.03
CA GLN A 11 -2.95 12.14 -8.42
C GLN A 11 -3.64 13.49 -8.69
N LEU A 12 -2.89 14.43 -9.24
CA LEU A 12 -3.37 15.76 -9.61
C LEU A 12 -4.21 15.68 -10.89
N MET A 13 -5.43 16.23 -10.86
CA MET A 13 -6.39 16.11 -11.95
C MET A 13 -6.45 17.36 -12.81
N ARG A 14 -7.15 18.40 -12.34
CA ARG A 14 -7.39 19.65 -13.08
C ARG A 14 -7.43 20.85 -12.16
N ALA A 15 -7.09 22.02 -12.68
CA ALA A 15 -7.25 23.27 -11.97
C ALA A 15 -8.72 23.49 -11.51
N HIS A 16 -8.89 24.14 -10.36
CA HIS A 16 -10.19 24.43 -9.77
C HIS A 16 -10.27 25.91 -9.32
N GLY A 17 -11.29 26.59 -9.82
CA GLY A 17 -11.47 28.01 -9.51
C GLY A 17 -10.37 28.90 -10.08
N VAL A 18 -10.26 30.12 -9.57
CA VAL A 18 -9.35 31.15 -10.09
C VAL A 18 -8.12 31.41 -9.23
N LYS A 19 -8.03 30.75 -8.06
CA LYS A 19 -6.98 30.98 -7.06
C LYS A 19 -5.84 29.96 -7.10
N GLY A 20 -5.69 29.21 -8.20
CA GLY A 20 -4.62 28.22 -8.34
C GLY A 20 -4.81 26.93 -7.53
N TYR A 21 -6.03 26.61 -7.11
CA TYR A 21 -6.31 25.28 -6.58
C TYR A 21 -6.29 24.23 -7.70
N ILE A 22 -5.90 23.03 -7.35
CA ILE A 22 -5.97 21.86 -8.21
C ILE A 22 -6.73 20.74 -7.50
N LYS A 23 -7.62 20.06 -8.23
CA LYS A 23 -8.27 18.85 -7.74
C LYS A 23 -7.28 17.70 -7.79
N ALA A 24 -7.31 16.86 -6.76
CA ALA A 24 -6.49 15.67 -6.70
C ALA A 24 -7.33 14.48 -6.22
N MET A 25 -7.12 13.34 -6.87
CA MET A 25 -7.70 12.06 -6.46
C MET A 25 -6.85 11.47 -5.35
N PRO A 26 -7.38 11.30 -4.13
CA PRO A 26 -6.65 10.64 -3.05
C PRO A 26 -6.39 9.17 -3.38
N LEU A 27 -5.21 8.69 -3.03
CA LEU A 27 -4.82 7.27 -3.06
C LEU A 27 -4.58 6.76 -1.62
N THR A 28 -5.32 7.30 -0.68
CA THR A 28 -5.26 6.97 0.76
C THR A 28 -6.67 6.84 1.32
N HIS A 29 -6.83 5.98 2.31
CA HIS A 29 -8.11 5.79 3.02
C HIS A 29 -8.46 6.99 3.92
N ASP A 30 -7.46 7.71 4.47
CA ASP A 30 -7.71 8.92 5.25
C ASP A 30 -7.75 10.17 4.36
N LEU A 31 -8.96 10.56 4.02
CA LEU A 31 -9.20 11.78 3.24
C LEU A 31 -8.72 13.06 3.91
N ASN A 32 -8.62 13.10 5.25
CA ASN A 32 -8.15 14.28 5.97
C ASN A 32 -6.64 14.44 5.96
N ARG A 33 -5.90 13.41 5.51
CA ARG A 33 -4.44 13.44 5.40
C ARG A 33 -3.91 14.66 4.67
N CYS A 34 -4.60 15.14 3.64
CA CYS A 34 -4.16 16.32 2.88
C CYS A 34 -3.90 17.55 3.76
N LYS A 35 -4.58 17.67 4.91
CA LYS A 35 -4.43 18.80 5.84
C LYS A 35 -3.14 18.75 6.67
N SER A 36 -2.53 17.57 6.79
CA SER A 36 -1.26 17.37 7.50
C SER A 36 -0.03 17.45 6.58
N LEU A 37 -0.23 17.38 5.26
CA LEU A 37 0.84 17.49 4.28
C LEU A 37 1.37 18.93 4.24
N LYS A 38 2.68 19.08 4.23
CA LYS A 38 3.37 20.37 4.12
C LYS A 38 4.24 20.42 2.87
N ASP A 39 5.34 19.71 2.92
CA ASP A 39 6.31 19.64 1.84
C ASP A 39 6.11 18.30 1.13
N VAL A 40 5.93 18.36 -0.16
CA VAL A 40 5.65 17.18 -0.97
C VAL A 40 6.50 17.21 -2.23
N ARG A 41 6.74 16.04 -2.77
CA ARG A 41 7.35 15.88 -4.08
C ARG A 41 6.26 15.64 -5.12
N VAL A 42 6.31 16.38 -6.22
CA VAL A 42 5.39 16.19 -7.34
C VAL A 42 6.16 15.68 -8.54
N GLN A 43 5.85 14.47 -8.98
CA GLN A 43 6.32 13.95 -10.26
C GLN A 43 5.35 14.37 -11.35
N LYS A 44 5.82 15.23 -12.24
CA LYS A 44 5.03 15.70 -13.38
C LYS A 44 4.90 14.61 -14.45
N ARG A 45 3.90 14.75 -15.32
CA ARG A 45 3.66 13.82 -16.43
C ARG A 45 4.89 13.57 -17.34
N ASN A 46 5.80 14.54 -17.45
CA ASN A 46 7.02 14.41 -18.24
C ASN A 46 8.16 13.69 -17.50
N GLY A 47 7.91 13.19 -16.29
CA GLY A 47 8.89 12.53 -15.42
C GLY A 47 9.74 13.48 -14.57
N GLU A 48 9.62 14.79 -14.77
CA GLU A 48 10.31 15.78 -13.95
C GLU A 48 9.72 15.80 -12.54
N THR A 49 10.58 15.85 -11.55
CA THR A 49 10.21 15.88 -10.13
C THR A 49 10.53 17.25 -9.53
N VAL A 50 9.58 17.81 -8.80
CA VAL A 50 9.71 19.11 -8.12
C VAL A 50 9.27 19.01 -6.67
N GLU A 51 10.01 19.67 -5.77
CA GLU A 51 9.59 19.83 -4.37
C GLU A 51 8.68 21.04 -4.26
N LEU A 52 7.51 20.86 -3.66
CA LEU A 52 6.51 21.90 -3.50
C LEU A 52 6.00 21.95 -2.05
N THR A 53 5.65 23.14 -1.60
CA THR A 53 5.01 23.35 -0.30
C THR A 53 3.51 23.58 -0.49
N LEU A 54 2.67 22.85 0.23
CA LEU A 54 1.24 23.10 0.30
C LEU A 54 0.94 24.34 1.15
N GLU A 55 0.15 25.26 0.58
CA GLU A 55 -0.33 26.46 1.25
C GLU A 55 -1.70 26.24 1.90
N ASP A 56 -2.58 25.48 1.24
CA ASP A 56 -3.91 25.11 1.74
C ASP A 56 -4.36 23.78 1.13
N ALA A 57 -5.16 23.04 1.88
CA ALA A 57 -5.74 21.78 1.47
C ALA A 57 -7.16 21.61 2.02
N LYS A 58 -8.10 21.18 1.18
CA LYS A 58 -9.50 20.96 1.52
C LYS A 58 -10.00 19.66 0.94
N VAL A 59 -10.94 19.05 1.63
CA VAL A 59 -11.66 17.87 1.15
C VAL A 59 -13.10 18.27 0.78
N ALA A 60 -13.52 17.92 -0.41
CA ALA A 60 -14.90 18.11 -0.86
C ALA A 60 -15.30 17.00 -1.83
N ASN A 61 -16.39 16.26 -1.52
CA ASN A 61 -16.89 15.11 -2.29
C ASN A 61 -15.78 14.07 -2.56
N ASP A 62 -15.05 13.69 -1.52
CA ASP A 62 -13.96 12.72 -1.55
C ASP A 62 -12.79 13.07 -2.47
N ILE A 63 -12.73 14.32 -2.91
CA ILE A 63 -11.66 14.88 -3.72
C ILE A 63 -10.89 15.90 -2.90
N TRP A 64 -9.58 15.89 -3.01
CA TRP A 64 -8.71 16.91 -2.46
C TRP A 64 -8.64 18.13 -3.36
N HIS A 65 -8.70 19.31 -2.74
CA HIS A 65 -8.45 20.58 -3.37
C HIS A 65 -7.17 21.14 -2.76
N LEU A 66 -6.07 21.06 -3.51
CA LEU A 66 -4.75 21.44 -3.05
C LEU A 66 -4.34 22.79 -3.63
N LYS A 67 -3.69 23.61 -2.81
CA LYS A 67 -3.09 24.87 -3.20
C LYS A 67 -1.61 24.83 -2.88
N PHE A 68 -0.79 24.96 -3.91
CA PHE A 68 0.66 25.00 -3.76
C PHE A 68 1.16 26.45 -3.71
N LYS A 69 2.14 26.71 -2.89
CA LYS A 69 2.78 28.01 -2.77
C LYS A 69 3.41 28.42 -4.09
N GLY A 70 3.12 29.67 -4.53
CA GLY A 70 3.62 30.18 -5.79
C GLY A 70 2.79 29.82 -7.03
N PHE A 71 1.68 29.08 -6.87
CA PHE A 71 0.76 28.72 -7.96
C PHE A 71 -0.59 29.41 -7.76
N ASP A 72 -0.67 30.70 -8.12
CA ASP A 72 -1.79 31.59 -7.76
C ASP A 72 -2.87 31.73 -8.85
N SER A 73 -2.73 31.01 -9.94
CA SER A 73 -3.69 31.01 -11.04
C SER A 73 -3.90 29.63 -11.65
N PRO A 74 -5.01 29.39 -12.36
CA PRO A 74 -5.24 28.14 -13.08
C PRO A 74 -4.14 27.80 -14.08
N GLU A 75 -3.60 28.80 -14.75
CA GLU A 75 -2.53 28.64 -15.74
C GLU A 75 -1.23 28.22 -15.07
N ALA A 76 -0.91 28.81 -13.92
CA ALA A 76 0.29 28.46 -13.17
C ALA A 76 0.24 27.00 -12.71
N VAL A 77 -0.90 26.53 -12.18
CA VAL A 77 -1.04 25.18 -11.66
C VAL A 77 -1.24 24.11 -12.75
N ALA A 78 -1.57 24.53 -13.98
CA ALA A 78 -1.80 23.62 -15.10
C ALA A 78 -0.60 22.74 -15.43
N VAL A 79 0.61 23.19 -15.15
CA VAL A 79 1.86 22.43 -15.37
C VAL A 79 1.98 21.21 -14.46
N LEU A 80 1.19 21.13 -13.39
CA LEU A 80 1.16 20.02 -12.43
C LEU A 80 0.06 18.99 -12.76
N VAL A 81 -0.81 19.27 -13.72
CA VAL A 81 -1.93 18.38 -14.09
C VAL A 81 -1.42 17.02 -14.53
N ASN A 82 -2.08 15.96 -14.06
CA ASN A 82 -1.70 14.55 -14.23
C ASN A 82 -0.34 14.19 -13.61
N GLY A 83 0.13 14.98 -12.64
CA GLY A 83 1.28 14.64 -11.82
C GLY A 83 0.87 13.86 -10.58
N ASP A 84 1.81 13.14 -10.02
CA ASP A 84 1.65 12.35 -8.80
C ASP A 84 2.28 13.08 -7.63
N VAL A 85 1.51 13.25 -6.54
CA VAL A 85 2.02 13.82 -5.30
C VAL A 85 2.56 12.70 -4.43
N MET A 86 3.83 12.82 -4.08
CA MET A 86 4.56 11.83 -3.32
C MET A 86 5.09 12.41 -2.00
N ILE A 87 5.19 11.57 -1.01
CA ILE A 87 5.82 11.86 0.28
C ILE A 87 6.85 10.78 0.60
N PRO A 88 7.80 11.07 1.51
CA PRO A 88 8.68 10.03 2.02
C PRO A 88 7.88 8.88 2.62
N GLU A 89 8.32 7.64 2.40
CA GLU A 89 7.66 6.46 2.99
C GLU A 89 7.63 6.53 4.53
N SER A 90 8.64 7.13 5.14
CA SER A 90 8.69 7.38 6.59
C SER A 90 7.54 8.24 7.13
N GLU A 91 6.85 8.98 6.25
CA GLU A 91 5.65 9.76 6.56
C GLU A 91 4.36 9.01 6.27
N ARG A 92 4.42 7.73 5.88
CA ARG A 92 3.24 6.87 5.70
C ARG A 92 2.45 6.82 7.01
N LEU A 93 1.13 7.02 6.93
CA LEU A 93 0.30 6.95 8.14
C LEU A 93 0.32 5.53 8.70
N PRO A 94 0.45 5.37 10.02
CA PRO A 94 0.21 4.07 10.63
C PRO A 94 -1.26 3.70 10.38
N LEU A 95 -1.48 2.46 9.97
CA LEU A 95 -2.83 1.91 9.85
C LEU A 95 -3.37 1.59 11.24
N PRO A 96 -4.72 1.59 11.43
CA PRO A 96 -5.35 1.06 12.62
C PRO A 96 -4.86 -0.36 12.94
N GLU A 97 -5.03 -0.77 14.20
CA GLU A 97 -4.69 -2.12 14.64
C GLU A 97 -5.51 -3.15 13.84
N GLY A 98 -4.85 -4.13 13.23
CA GLY A 98 -5.48 -5.12 12.35
C GLY A 98 -5.55 -4.75 10.86
N GLU A 99 -5.20 -3.53 10.49
CA GLU A 99 -5.05 -3.14 9.10
C GLU A 99 -3.56 -3.16 8.68
N TYR A 100 -3.31 -3.63 7.46
CA TYR A 100 -1.95 -3.80 6.93
C TYR A 100 -1.87 -3.23 5.52
N TYR A 101 -0.75 -2.61 5.20
CA TYR A 101 -0.40 -2.36 3.80
C TYR A 101 0.05 -3.69 3.18
N LEU A 102 -0.50 -4.05 2.03
CA LEU A 102 -0.26 -5.36 1.43
C LEU A 102 1.21 -5.57 1.07
N ASP A 103 1.87 -4.52 0.60
CA ASP A 103 3.30 -4.50 0.28
C ASP A 103 4.22 -4.70 1.50
N GLU A 104 3.77 -4.33 2.71
CA GLU A 104 4.52 -4.55 3.95
C GLU A 104 4.56 -6.04 4.38
N LEU A 105 3.62 -6.84 3.91
CA LEU A 105 3.50 -8.25 4.29
C LEU A 105 4.35 -9.18 3.39
N GLU A 106 4.86 -8.68 2.28
CA GLU A 106 5.78 -9.43 1.43
C GLU A 106 7.09 -9.71 2.17
N GLY A 107 7.57 -10.94 2.05
CA GLY A 107 8.76 -11.42 2.75
C GLY A 107 8.53 -11.83 4.22
N PHE A 108 7.30 -11.72 4.75
CA PHE A 108 6.99 -12.24 6.08
C PHE A 108 7.14 -13.76 6.10
N ARG A 109 7.68 -14.28 7.21
CA ARG A 109 7.74 -15.73 7.44
C ARG A 109 6.34 -16.27 7.71
N VAL A 110 6.11 -17.50 7.30
CA VAL A 110 4.85 -18.22 7.54
C VAL A 110 5.08 -19.32 8.55
N HIS A 111 4.40 -19.21 9.67
CA HIS A 111 4.44 -20.20 10.74
C HIS A 111 3.11 -20.94 10.81
N THR A 112 3.15 -22.18 11.28
CA THR A 112 1.96 -22.91 11.72
C THR A 112 1.65 -22.58 13.17
N GLU A 113 0.47 -22.94 13.66
CA GLU A 113 0.03 -22.68 15.04
C GLU A 113 0.91 -23.34 16.10
N ASP A 114 1.61 -24.42 15.76
CA ASP A 114 2.60 -25.08 16.62
C ASP A 114 3.98 -24.37 16.58
N GLY A 115 4.08 -23.24 15.89
CA GLY A 115 5.28 -22.40 15.80
C GLY A 115 6.32 -22.88 14.80
N ARG A 116 5.99 -23.84 13.94
CA ARG A 116 6.90 -24.34 12.91
C ARG A 116 6.94 -23.38 11.73
N ASP A 117 8.14 -23.00 11.31
CA ASP A 117 8.38 -22.18 10.14
C ASP A 117 8.25 -23.04 8.87
N ILE A 118 7.38 -22.63 7.94
CA ILE A 118 7.03 -23.40 6.75
C ILE A 118 7.30 -22.68 5.42
N GLY A 119 7.56 -21.38 5.45
CA GLY A 119 7.78 -20.66 4.21
C GLY A 119 7.79 -19.14 4.36
N GLU A 120 7.58 -18.47 3.23
CA GLU A 120 7.54 -17.00 3.14
C GLU A 120 6.39 -16.51 2.26
N VAL A 121 5.86 -15.33 2.57
CA VAL A 121 4.92 -14.61 1.71
C VAL A 121 5.69 -14.02 0.54
N LEU A 122 5.38 -14.43 -0.68
CA LEU A 122 5.97 -13.85 -1.89
C LEU A 122 5.25 -12.57 -2.32
N GLU A 123 3.93 -12.57 -2.18
CA GLU A 123 3.06 -11.54 -2.72
C GLU A 123 1.70 -11.57 -2.00
N VAL A 124 1.05 -10.44 -1.86
CA VAL A 124 -0.36 -10.38 -1.44
C VAL A 124 -1.19 -9.96 -2.64
N GLN A 125 -2.14 -10.80 -3.03
CA GLN A 125 -3.01 -10.58 -4.20
C GLN A 125 -4.37 -10.05 -3.75
N GLU A 126 -4.73 -8.88 -4.27
CA GLU A 126 -6.07 -8.32 -4.11
C GLU A 126 -7.04 -9.07 -5.03
N LEU A 127 -7.98 -9.80 -4.46
CA LEU A 127 -9.02 -10.52 -5.19
C LEU A 127 -10.37 -9.86 -4.96
N MET A 128 -11.33 -10.13 -5.85
CA MET A 128 -12.66 -9.47 -5.80
C MET A 128 -13.46 -9.75 -4.51
N THR A 129 -13.17 -10.82 -3.80
CA THR A 129 -13.93 -11.25 -2.61
C THR A 129 -13.15 -11.22 -1.34
N VAL A 130 -11.86 -11.58 -1.38
CA VAL A 130 -10.95 -11.62 -0.24
C VAL A 130 -9.52 -11.60 -0.77
N ASP A 131 -8.64 -10.88 -0.08
CA ASP A 131 -7.22 -10.88 -0.40
C ASP A 131 -6.60 -12.24 -0.10
N ALA A 132 -5.48 -12.57 -0.75
CA ALA A 132 -4.82 -13.84 -0.56
C ALA A 132 -3.30 -13.70 -0.55
N PHE A 133 -2.65 -14.50 0.27
CA PHE A 133 -1.20 -14.61 0.36
C PHE A 133 -0.69 -15.68 -0.62
N LEU A 134 0.18 -15.31 -1.54
CA LEU A 134 0.98 -16.28 -2.27
C LEU A 134 2.13 -16.73 -1.37
N ILE A 135 2.00 -17.90 -0.77
CA ILE A 135 2.98 -18.49 0.15
C ILE A 135 3.88 -19.44 -0.64
N LYS A 136 5.18 -19.26 -0.51
CA LYS A 136 6.20 -20.20 -1.01
C LYS A 136 6.68 -21.05 0.14
N PHE A 137 6.55 -22.35 0.02
CA PHE A 137 7.02 -23.30 1.02
C PHE A 137 8.53 -23.52 0.97
N ASP A 138 9.14 -23.65 2.12
CA ASP A 138 10.53 -24.06 2.24
C ASP A 138 10.71 -25.50 1.75
N LEU A 139 11.87 -25.81 1.18
CA LEU A 139 12.15 -27.12 0.58
C LEU A 139 11.88 -28.28 1.55
N ALA A 140 12.11 -28.07 2.84
CA ALA A 140 11.94 -29.09 3.87
C ALA A 140 10.48 -29.55 4.06
N VAL A 141 9.51 -28.71 3.71
CA VAL A 141 8.08 -28.99 3.92
C VAL A 141 7.29 -29.16 2.62
N GLN A 142 7.91 -28.95 1.45
CA GLN A 142 7.22 -29.08 0.15
C GLN A 142 6.61 -30.46 -0.10
N SER A 143 7.23 -31.52 0.43
CA SER A 143 6.68 -32.87 0.33
C SER A 143 5.44 -33.07 1.20
N GLU A 144 5.34 -32.38 2.33
CA GLU A 144 4.17 -32.43 3.22
C GLU A 144 2.95 -31.72 2.62
N TYR A 145 3.19 -30.60 1.93
CA TYR A 145 2.15 -29.82 1.30
C TYR A 145 1.92 -30.18 -0.19
N SER A 146 2.65 -31.16 -0.71
CA SER A 146 2.58 -31.61 -2.13
C SER A 146 2.64 -30.42 -3.13
N SER A 147 3.26 -29.31 -2.72
CA SER A 147 3.34 -28.06 -3.51
C SER A 147 4.58 -27.24 -3.16
N LYS A 148 5.02 -26.41 -4.11
CA LYS A 148 6.09 -25.44 -3.91
C LYS A 148 5.54 -24.10 -3.40
N SER A 149 4.31 -23.79 -3.75
CA SER A 149 3.62 -22.57 -3.35
C SER A 149 2.11 -22.76 -3.37
N ILE A 150 1.40 -21.92 -2.65
CA ILE A 150 -0.04 -21.98 -2.49
C ILE A 150 -0.60 -20.57 -2.38
N LEU A 151 -1.82 -20.37 -2.86
CA LEU A 151 -2.56 -19.15 -2.63
C LEU A 151 -3.51 -19.36 -1.44
N ALA A 152 -3.18 -18.77 -0.28
CA ALA A 152 -3.91 -18.88 0.97
C ALA A 152 -4.82 -17.65 1.16
N PRO A 153 -6.14 -17.80 1.31
CA PRO A 153 -7.04 -16.66 1.49
C PRO A 153 -6.80 -15.99 2.85
N TRP A 154 -6.87 -14.66 2.88
CA TRP A 154 -6.77 -13.91 4.11
C TRP A 154 -8.12 -13.89 4.82
N ILE A 155 -8.40 -14.93 5.54
CA ILE A 155 -9.59 -15.13 6.37
C ILE A 155 -9.18 -15.70 7.72
N ASP A 156 -9.98 -15.48 8.76
CA ASP A 156 -9.68 -15.90 10.14
C ASP A 156 -9.45 -17.42 10.27
N ASP A 157 -10.14 -18.23 9.45
CA ASP A 157 -9.97 -19.69 9.44
C ASP A 157 -8.63 -20.14 8.84
N CYS A 158 -7.96 -19.28 8.08
CA CYS A 158 -6.68 -19.60 7.42
C CYS A 158 -5.51 -18.89 8.07
N VAL A 159 -5.65 -17.59 8.37
CA VAL A 159 -4.61 -16.73 8.94
C VAL A 159 -5.05 -16.29 10.32
N THR A 160 -4.47 -16.87 11.34
CA THR A 160 -4.90 -16.69 12.75
C THR A 160 -4.18 -15.55 13.45
N GLU A 161 -2.98 -15.17 12.99
CA GLU A 161 -2.20 -14.07 13.56
C GLU A 161 -1.31 -13.41 12.49
N ILE A 162 -1.13 -12.10 12.59
CA ILE A 162 -0.13 -11.34 11.82
C ILE A 162 0.69 -10.48 12.79
N SER A 163 1.99 -10.70 12.84
CA SER A 163 2.94 -9.96 13.67
C SER A 163 3.83 -9.07 12.81
N LYS A 164 3.60 -7.74 12.84
CA LYS A 164 4.47 -6.77 12.15
C LYS A 164 5.86 -6.72 12.74
N ASP A 165 5.96 -6.69 14.06
CA ASP A 165 7.24 -6.59 14.76
C ASP A 165 8.10 -7.84 14.54
N GLY A 166 7.46 -9.02 14.56
CA GLY A 166 8.11 -10.30 14.30
C GLY A 166 8.30 -10.61 12.81
N LYS A 167 7.63 -9.88 11.92
CA LYS A 167 7.59 -10.13 10.48
C LYS A 167 7.20 -11.56 10.13
N TYR A 168 6.12 -12.04 10.74
CA TYR A 168 5.55 -13.36 10.43
C TYR A 168 4.03 -13.32 10.42
N ILE A 169 3.45 -14.31 9.74
CA ILE A 169 2.04 -14.66 9.81
C ILE A 169 1.91 -16.09 10.36
N VAL A 170 0.84 -16.36 11.10
CA VAL A 170 0.49 -17.69 11.58
C VAL A 170 -0.70 -18.20 10.78
N CYS A 171 -0.56 -19.38 10.19
CA CYS A 171 -1.60 -20.02 9.42
C CYS A 171 -2.01 -21.37 10.02
N ASP A 172 -3.30 -21.68 9.90
CA ASP A 172 -3.81 -23.00 10.23
C ASP A 172 -3.24 -24.07 9.28
N SER A 173 -2.56 -25.05 9.83
CA SER A 173 -1.85 -26.10 9.08
C SER A 173 -2.80 -27.00 8.30
N ASP A 174 -3.95 -27.34 8.87
CA ASP A 174 -4.91 -28.25 8.27
C ASP A 174 -5.66 -27.53 7.13
N TYR A 175 -5.96 -26.26 7.33
CA TYR A 175 -6.52 -25.42 6.28
C TYR A 175 -5.57 -25.31 5.07
N LEU A 176 -4.29 -24.99 5.31
CA LEU A 176 -3.29 -24.94 4.24
C LEU A 176 -3.17 -26.27 3.49
N LYS A 177 -3.20 -27.41 4.18
CA LYS A 177 -3.17 -28.74 3.56
C LYS A 177 -4.42 -28.98 2.69
N SER A 178 -5.57 -28.49 3.13
CA SER A 178 -6.82 -28.63 2.36
C SER A 178 -6.81 -27.89 1.01
N LEU A 179 -5.99 -26.84 0.91
CA LEU A 179 -5.80 -26.06 -0.34
C LEU A 179 -4.80 -26.74 -1.29
N CYS A 180 -3.99 -27.68 -0.80
CA CYS A 180 -2.98 -28.36 -1.61
C CYS A 180 -3.61 -29.45 -2.50
N PRO A 181 -3.05 -29.70 -3.70
CA PRO A 181 -3.56 -30.76 -4.54
C PRO A 181 -3.36 -32.12 -3.88
N GLU A 182 -4.41 -32.95 -3.89
CA GLU A 182 -4.29 -34.35 -3.46
C GLU A 182 -3.27 -35.10 -4.32
N GLU A 183 -2.37 -35.85 -3.68
CA GLU A 183 -1.50 -36.78 -4.41
C GLU A 183 -2.38 -37.81 -5.15
N ARG A 184 -2.22 -37.84 -6.48
CA ARG A 184 -2.83 -38.88 -7.33
C ARG A 184 -1.90 -40.05 -7.51
#